data_d4dcc860a2d5ece08fd4d3c6884b3295
#
_entry.id   d4dcc860a2d5ece08fd4d3c6884b3295
#
_cell.length_a   1.000
_cell.length_b   1.000
_cell.length_c   1.000
_cell.angle_alpha   90.00
_cell.angle_beta   90.00
_cell.angle_gamma   90.00
#
_symmetry.space_group_name_H-M   'P 1'
#
loop_
_entity.id
_entity.type
_entity.pdbx_description
1 polymer ?
#
loop_
_entity_poly.entity_id
_entity_poly.type
_entity_poly.pdbx_seq_one_letter_code
_entity_poly.pdbx_strand_id
1 'polypeptide(L)'
;MKRRDFVQHLCPSWAVIQVLATTNACVQADEPVTDLSASEIQEFERVAKKYNDEGYFQEGNQVFVNLSNPTFSKLGNNLGYVNILDAGVLLLRTDEKTLKAFSNCCPHQGIRGSWDFVNGRFRCDNHGNSFNVNEINTVSCSSNNISGGLQRFTVLAYQQFLKISKI
;
A
#
# COMPACT_ATOMS: atom_id res chain seq x y z
N MET A 1 -41.62 -2.75 -36.81
CA MET A 1 -40.73 -3.48 -37.73
C MET A 1 -39.77 -4.34 -36.93
N LYS A 2 -39.93 -5.63 -37.12
CA LYS A 2 -39.11 -6.82 -36.81
C LYS A 2 -38.06 -6.79 -35.68
N ARG A 3 -38.43 -7.50 -34.60
CA ARG A 3 -37.56 -8.13 -33.60
C ARG A 3 -36.71 -9.20 -34.28
N ARG A 4 -35.46 -9.35 -33.84
CA ARG A 4 -34.61 -10.50 -34.14
C ARG A 4 -34.18 -11.16 -32.86
N ASP A 5 -34.49 -12.44 -32.78
CA ASP A 5 -34.29 -13.37 -31.71
C ASP A 5 -32.80 -13.62 -31.41
N PHE A 6 -32.46 -13.64 -30.11
CA PHE A 6 -31.15 -14.04 -29.65
C PHE A 6 -31.20 -15.54 -29.31
N VAL A 7 -30.52 -16.32 -30.12
CA VAL A 7 -30.42 -17.78 -29.96
C VAL A 7 -29.43 -18.12 -28.85
N GLN A 8 -29.94 -18.86 -27.87
CA GLN A 8 -29.14 -19.52 -26.83
C GLN A 8 -28.38 -20.72 -27.44
N HIS A 9 -27.07 -20.73 -27.35
CA HIS A 9 -26.29 -21.94 -27.56
C HIS A 9 -25.85 -22.53 -26.20
N LEU A 10 -26.47 -23.65 -25.90
CA LEU A 10 -26.07 -24.60 -24.85
C LEU A 10 -24.76 -25.29 -25.25
N CYS A 11 -23.77 -25.27 -24.42
CA CYS A 11 -22.62 -26.14 -24.54
C CYS A 11 -22.90 -27.50 -23.87
N PRO A 12 -22.67 -28.62 -24.57
CA PRO A 12 -22.68 -29.94 -23.93
C PRO A 12 -21.30 -30.30 -23.36
N SER A 13 -21.40 -31.08 -22.32
CA SER A 13 -20.39 -31.64 -21.42
C SER A 13 -19.32 -32.54 -22.07
N TRP A 14 -18.26 -32.73 -21.24
CA TRP A 14 -17.35 -33.88 -21.14
C TRP A 14 -16.14 -33.90 -22.05
N ALA A 15 -15.03 -33.50 -21.47
CA ALA A 15 -13.74 -34.18 -21.65
C ALA A 15 -12.85 -33.91 -20.42
N VAL A 16 -12.61 -34.97 -19.66
CA VAL A 16 -11.57 -35.02 -18.62
C VAL A 16 -10.22 -35.05 -19.30
N ILE A 17 -9.42 -34.02 -19.13
CA ILE A 17 -7.98 -34.05 -19.46
C ILE A 17 -7.21 -33.73 -18.18
N GLN A 18 -6.55 -34.76 -17.65
CA GLN A 18 -5.49 -34.62 -16.68
C GLN A 18 -4.31 -33.91 -17.34
N VAL A 19 -3.95 -32.73 -16.86
CA VAL A 19 -2.69 -32.08 -17.20
C VAL A 19 -1.85 -31.94 -15.94
N LEU A 20 -0.70 -32.54 -16.02
CA LEU A 20 0.40 -32.54 -15.06
C LEU A 20 0.72 -31.11 -14.58
N ALA A 21 0.80 -30.98 -13.27
CA ALA A 21 1.26 -29.77 -12.60
C ALA A 21 2.73 -29.53 -12.92
N THR A 22 3.02 -28.53 -13.75
CA THR A 22 4.31 -27.87 -13.79
C THR A 22 4.25 -26.69 -12.84
N THR A 23 4.99 -26.78 -11.75
CA THR A 23 5.18 -25.70 -10.77
C THR A 23 5.95 -24.55 -11.42
N ASN A 24 5.21 -23.61 -12.00
CA ASN A 24 5.77 -22.29 -12.27
C ASN A 24 5.63 -21.48 -10.99
N ALA A 25 6.76 -21.26 -10.32
CA ALA A 25 6.87 -20.27 -9.27
C ALA A 25 6.63 -18.89 -9.89
N CYS A 26 5.37 -18.45 -9.93
CA CYS A 26 5.04 -17.05 -10.18
C CYS A 26 5.49 -16.27 -8.95
N VAL A 27 6.47 -15.40 -9.14
CA VAL A 27 6.77 -14.32 -8.21
C VAL A 27 5.48 -13.51 -8.09
N GLN A 28 4.81 -13.63 -6.93
CA GLN A 28 3.65 -12.80 -6.63
C GLN A 28 4.12 -11.35 -6.52
N ALA A 29 3.80 -10.56 -7.52
CA ALA A 29 3.73 -9.11 -7.36
C ALA A 29 2.71 -8.82 -6.26
N ASP A 30 2.98 -7.78 -5.43
CA ASP A 30 2.12 -7.30 -4.36
C ASP A 30 0.71 -6.97 -4.90
N GLU A 31 -0.15 -7.98 -5.04
CA GLU A 31 -1.57 -7.78 -5.26
C GLU A 31 -2.17 -7.24 -3.96
N PRO A 32 -3.04 -6.23 -4.00
CA PRO A 32 -3.75 -5.80 -2.81
C PRO A 32 -4.55 -6.98 -2.28
N VAL A 33 -4.35 -7.33 -1.01
CA VAL A 33 -5.12 -8.37 -0.33
C VAL A 33 -6.58 -7.98 -0.40
N THR A 34 -7.34 -8.62 -1.29
CA THR A 34 -8.75 -8.28 -1.58
C THR A 34 -9.72 -8.93 -0.60
N ASP A 35 -9.27 -9.89 0.21
CA ASP A 35 -10.12 -10.62 1.17
C ASP A 35 -9.64 -10.36 2.60
N LEU A 36 -10.22 -9.31 3.23
CA LEU A 36 -10.04 -9.08 4.66
C LEU A 36 -10.79 -10.17 5.45
N SER A 37 -10.16 -10.68 6.50
CA SER A 37 -10.82 -11.56 7.46
C SER A 37 -11.91 -10.82 8.21
N ALA A 38 -12.88 -11.56 8.76
CA ALA A 38 -13.94 -10.98 9.58
C ALA A 38 -13.40 -10.21 10.80
N SER A 39 -12.27 -10.65 11.37
CA SER A 39 -11.61 -9.96 12.48
C SER A 39 -10.99 -8.63 12.07
N GLU A 40 -10.39 -8.55 10.89
CA GLU A 40 -9.86 -7.29 10.35
C GLU A 40 -10.97 -6.29 10.05
N ILE A 41 -12.08 -6.74 9.48
CA ILE A 41 -13.26 -5.90 9.26
C ILE A 41 -13.79 -5.34 10.59
N GLN A 42 -13.96 -6.17 11.61
CA GLN A 42 -14.38 -5.72 12.94
C GLN A 42 -13.42 -4.71 13.55
N GLU A 43 -12.12 -4.88 13.35
CA GLU A 43 -11.11 -3.92 13.80
C GLU A 43 -11.28 -2.57 13.11
N PHE A 44 -11.45 -2.54 11.79
CA PHE A 44 -11.71 -1.32 11.04
C PHE A 44 -13.01 -0.62 11.47
N GLU A 45 -14.09 -1.37 11.71
CA GLU A 45 -15.36 -0.81 12.19
C GLU A 45 -15.23 -0.21 13.59
N ARG A 46 -14.50 -0.87 14.50
CA ARG A 46 -14.18 -0.34 15.82
C ARG A 46 -13.43 0.99 15.71
N VAL A 47 -12.43 1.02 14.85
CA VAL A 47 -11.61 2.20 14.60
C VAL A 47 -12.42 3.34 14.00
N ALA A 48 -13.21 3.07 12.96
CA ALA A 48 -14.06 4.04 12.31
C ALA A 48 -15.04 4.69 13.30
N LYS A 49 -15.64 3.90 14.19
CA LYS A 49 -16.57 4.38 15.21
C LYS A 49 -15.89 5.28 16.24
N LYS A 50 -14.63 4.98 16.61
CA LYS A 50 -13.93 5.70 17.68
C LYS A 50 -13.19 6.95 17.19
N TYR A 51 -12.66 6.93 15.96
CA TYR A 51 -11.70 7.92 15.46
C TYR A 51 -12.10 8.53 14.11
N ASN A 52 -13.38 8.60 13.82
CA ASN A 52 -13.87 9.06 12.50
C ASN A 52 -13.39 10.46 12.11
N ASP A 53 -13.24 11.36 13.09
CA ASP A 53 -12.85 12.75 12.86
C ASP A 53 -11.33 12.98 12.89
N GLU A 54 -10.56 11.97 13.29
CA GLU A 54 -9.11 12.05 13.32
C GLU A 54 -8.50 11.70 11.96
N GLY A 55 -7.42 12.39 11.60
CA GLY A 55 -6.68 12.11 10.38
C GLY A 55 -5.96 10.77 10.46
N TYR A 56 -5.28 10.52 11.56
CA TYR A 56 -4.66 9.22 11.86
C TYR A 56 -4.50 9.04 13.37
N PHE A 57 -4.32 7.80 13.79
CA PHE A 57 -3.92 7.47 15.17
C PHE A 57 -3.06 6.20 15.17
N GLN A 58 -2.35 5.98 16.27
CA GLN A 58 -1.45 4.84 16.42
C GLN A 58 -1.84 3.99 17.62
N GLU A 59 -1.91 2.67 17.43
CA GLU A 59 -2.04 1.65 18.47
C GLU A 59 -0.86 0.66 18.35
N GLY A 60 0.09 0.71 19.27
CA GLY A 60 1.29 -0.13 19.22
C GLY A 60 2.09 0.07 17.92
N ASN A 61 2.28 -1.01 17.15
CA ASN A 61 2.96 -0.98 15.85
C ASN A 61 2.02 -0.71 14.66
N GLN A 62 0.75 -0.43 14.93
CA GLN A 62 -0.24 -0.17 13.88
C GLN A 62 -0.55 1.33 13.80
N VAL A 63 -0.66 1.82 12.58
CA VAL A 63 -1.11 3.19 12.28
C VAL A 63 -2.37 3.10 11.44
N PHE A 64 -3.45 3.68 11.93
CA PHE A 64 -4.71 3.78 11.21
C PHE A 64 -4.84 5.18 10.60
N VAL A 65 -5.22 5.24 9.33
CA VAL A 65 -5.31 6.50 8.57
C VAL A 65 -6.71 6.63 8.01
N ASN A 66 -7.36 7.77 8.25
CA ASN A 66 -8.64 8.12 7.62
C ASN A 66 -8.38 8.95 6.36
N LEU A 67 -8.49 8.33 5.18
CA LEU A 67 -8.25 8.98 3.88
C LEU A 67 -9.26 10.09 3.55
N SER A 68 -10.42 10.14 4.23
CA SER A 68 -11.39 11.23 4.07
C SER A 68 -10.94 12.52 4.74
N ASN A 69 -9.96 12.46 5.64
CA ASN A 69 -9.45 13.66 6.29
C ASN A 69 -8.65 14.50 5.28
N PRO A 70 -8.86 15.84 5.23
CA PRO A 70 -8.18 16.74 4.28
C PRO A 70 -6.65 16.68 4.30
N THR A 71 -6.04 16.30 5.42
CA THR A 71 -4.58 16.09 5.55
C THR A 71 -4.03 15.10 4.51
N PHE A 72 -4.85 14.14 4.08
CA PHE A 72 -4.49 13.10 3.12
C PHE A 72 -4.96 13.39 1.69
N SER A 73 -5.46 14.60 1.40
CA SER A 73 -5.97 14.98 0.06
C SER A 73 -4.95 14.76 -1.06
N LYS A 74 -3.66 14.91 -0.78
CA LYS A 74 -2.59 14.63 -1.76
C LYS A 74 -2.59 13.18 -2.24
N LEU A 75 -3.06 12.23 -1.43
CA LEU A 75 -3.17 10.82 -1.80
C LEU A 75 -4.34 10.54 -2.76
N GLY A 76 -5.18 11.51 -3.06
CA GLY A 76 -6.19 11.43 -4.11
C GLY A 76 -5.60 11.48 -5.53
N ASN A 77 -4.36 11.93 -5.67
CA ASN A 77 -3.65 12.02 -6.95
C ASN A 77 -2.65 10.87 -7.10
N ASN A 78 -2.49 10.39 -8.34
CA ASN A 78 -1.43 9.44 -8.65
C ASN A 78 -0.05 10.04 -8.32
N LEU A 79 0.82 9.25 -7.71
CA LEU A 79 2.13 9.64 -7.19
C LEU A 79 2.08 10.72 -6.08
N GLY A 80 0.89 11.01 -5.53
CA GLY A 80 0.76 11.81 -4.33
C GLY A 80 1.34 11.08 -3.11
N TYR A 81 2.03 11.81 -2.25
CA TYR A 81 2.58 11.24 -1.01
C TYR A 81 2.33 12.14 0.20
N VAL A 82 2.33 11.52 1.38
CA VAL A 82 2.23 12.19 2.67
C VAL A 82 3.24 11.59 3.65
N ASN A 83 3.95 12.46 4.37
CA ASN A 83 4.81 12.06 5.48
C ASN A 83 4.02 12.22 6.80
N ILE A 84 3.67 11.12 7.44
CA ILE A 84 3.08 11.11 8.79
C ILE A 84 4.26 11.05 9.76
N LEU A 85 4.79 12.25 10.09
CA LEU A 85 6.08 12.41 10.77
C LEU A 85 6.14 11.64 12.10
N ASP A 86 5.18 11.87 12.97
CA ASP A 86 5.14 11.30 14.32
C ASP A 86 4.87 9.79 14.31
N ALA A 87 4.11 9.32 13.31
CA ALA A 87 3.88 7.89 13.13
C ALA A 87 5.06 7.17 12.46
N GLY A 88 6.03 7.89 11.92
CA GLY A 88 7.20 7.28 11.28
C GLY A 88 6.91 6.70 9.90
N VAL A 89 5.91 7.20 9.17
CA VAL A 89 5.40 6.61 7.94
C VAL A 89 5.41 7.59 6.77
N LEU A 90 5.94 7.15 5.62
CA LEU A 90 5.69 7.76 4.31
C LEU A 90 4.61 6.94 3.60
N LEU A 91 3.51 7.59 3.22
CA LEU A 91 2.46 7.01 2.36
C LEU A 91 2.62 7.51 0.94
N LEU A 92 2.53 6.62 -0.03
CA LEU A 92 2.59 6.92 -1.46
C LEU A 92 1.44 6.24 -2.19
N ARG A 93 0.69 6.99 -2.99
CA ARG A 93 -0.21 6.41 -3.98
C ARG A 93 0.56 6.10 -5.26
N THR A 94 0.67 4.84 -5.62
CA THR A 94 1.39 4.42 -6.83
C THR A 94 0.49 4.36 -8.07
N ASP A 95 -0.80 4.12 -7.87
CA ASP A 95 -1.84 4.11 -8.90
C ASP A 95 -3.23 4.34 -8.27
N GLU A 96 -4.31 4.26 -9.05
CA GLU A 96 -5.68 4.53 -8.58
C GLU A 96 -6.11 3.66 -7.39
N LYS A 97 -5.57 2.46 -7.27
CA LYS A 97 -6.00 1.47 -6.27
C LYS A 97 -4.94 1.17 -5.21
N THR A 98 -3.67 1.43 -5.50
CA THR A 98 -2.55 0.95 -4.68
C THR A 98 -1.95 2.07 -3.84
N LEU A 99 -1.87 1.85 -2.54
CA LEU A 99 -1.12 2.64 -1.58
C LEU A 99 0.02 1.82 -1.00
N LYS A 100 1.20 2.39 -0.95
CA LYS A 100 2.40 1.79 -0.33
C LYS A 100 2.82 2.61 0.88
N ALA A 101 3.25 1.93 1.94
CA ALA A 101 3.76 2.56 3.15
C ALA A 101 5.23 2.18 3.38
N PHE A 102 6.01 3.18 3.78
CA PHE A 102 7.43 3.04 4.04
C PHE A 102 7.81 3.71 5.35
N SER A 103 8.94 3.29 5.93
CA SER A 103 9.57 4.04 7.00
C SER A 103 9.98 5.42 6.49
N ASN A 104 9.67 6.47 7.26
CA ASN A 104 10.17 7.81 6.97
C ASN A 104 11.57 8.06 7.55
N CYS A 105 12.19 7.07 8.15
CA CYS A 105 13.54 7.18 8.68
C CYS A 105 14.58 7.05 7.57
N CYS A 106 15.35 8.09 7.32
CA CYS A 106 16.41 8.07 6.32
C CYS A 106 17.49 7.04 6.69
N PRO A 107 17.79 6.07 5.81
CA PRO A 107 18.83 5.07 6.05
C PRO A 107 20.22 5.66 6.28
N HIS A 108 20.51 6.84 5.74
CA HIS A 108 21.81 7.47 5.94
C HIS A 108 22.00 7.92 7.42
N GLN A 109 21.18 8.86 7.89
CA GLN A 109 21.37 9.47 9.21
C GLN A 109 20.07 9.61 10.02
N GLY A 110 19.03 8.85 9.71
CA GLY A 110 17.81 8.79 10.54
C GLY A 110 16.89 9.99 10.49
N ILE A 111 17.14 10.97 9.60
CA ILE A 111 16.26 12.12 9.40
C ILE A 111 14.88 11.65 8.93
N ARG A 112 13.79 12.26 9.47
CA ARG A 112 12.41 11.83 9.20
C ARG A 112 11.56 12.88 8.47
N GLY A 113 11.90 14.15 8.60
CA GLY A 113 11.03 15.27 8.19
C GLY A 113 11.18 15.71 6.73
N SER A 114 12.31 15.42 6.12
CA SER A 114 12.72 16.03 4.83
C SER A 114 12.71 15.02 3.71
N TRP A 115 11.57 14.86 3.07
CA TRP A 115 11.38 13.92 1.96
C TRP A 115 10.69 14.56 0.78
N ASP A 116 11.27 14.33 -0.41
CA ASP A 116 10.67 14.56 -1.71
C ASP A 116 10.39 13.23 -2.43
N PHE A 117 9.40 13.21 -3.34
CA PHE A 117 9.15 12.08 -4.22
C PHE A 117 9.39 12.50 -5.68
N VAL A 118 10.44 11.95 -6.30
CA VAL A 118 10.86 12.29 -7.67
C VAL A 118 11.26 11.02 -8.42
N ASN A 119 10.72 10.84 -9.62
CA ASN A 119 11.10 9.76 -10.56
C ASN A 119 11.07 8.34 -9.91
N GLY A 120 10.02 8.03 -9.14
CA GLY A 120 9.87 6.73 -8.49
C GLY A 120 10.77 6.50 -7.28
N ARG A 121 11.32 7.56 -6.71
CA ARG A 121 12.25 7.51 -5.56
C ARG A 121 11.83 8.52 -4.49
N PHE A 122 11.94 8.13 -3.24
CA PHE A 122 11.99 9.08 -2.14
C PHE A 122 13.41 9.62 -2.00
N ARG A 123 13.55 10.93 -2.09
CA ARG A 123 14.80 11.65 -1.88
C ARG A 123 14.78 12.32 -0.50
N CYS A 124 15.79 12.02 0.31
CA CYS A 124 16.00 12.73 1.56
C CYS A 124 16.73 14.05 1.30
N ASP A 125 16.08 15.19 1.56
CA ASP A 125 16.62 16.51 1.22
C ASP A 125 17.85 16.91 2.03
N ASN A 126 18.09 16.25 3.17
CA ASN A 126 19.24 16.57 4.02
C ASN A 126 20.59 16.38 3.27
N HIS A 127 20.72 15.29 2.48
CA HIS A 127 21.94 15.02 1.71
C HIS A 127 21.67 14.59 0.26
N GLY A 128 20.43 14.67 -0.23
CA GLY A 128 20.05 14.28 -1.59
C GLY A 128 20.03 12.77 -1.86
N ASN A 129 20.22 11.92 -0.85
CA ASN A 129 20.20 10.48 -1.00
C ASN A 129 18.82 9.98 -1.43
N SER A 130 18.78 9.06 -2.40
CA SER A 130 17.53 8.62 -3.04
C SER A 130 17.29 7.13 -2.94
N PHE A 131 16.07 6.75 -2.54
CA PHE A 131 15.66 5.38 -2.25
C PHE A 131 14.51 4.98 -3.17
N ASN A 132 14.68 3.88 -3.94
CA ASN A 132 13.70 3.44 -4.92
C ASN A 132 12.52 2.74 -4.21
N VAL A 133 11.29 3.14 -4.56
CA VAL A 133 10.07 2.56 -3.98
C VAL A 133 9.73 1.15 -4.47
N ASN A 134 10.39 0.68 -5.53
CA ASN A 134 10.25 -0.68 -6.05
C ASN A 134 11.44 -1.59 -5.70
N GLU A 135 12.48 -1.06 -5.04
CA GLU A 135 13.63 -1.86 -4.61
C GLU A 135 13.22 -2.82 -3.49
N ILE A 136 13.53 -4.10 -3.67
CA ILE A 136 13.23 -5.15 -2.70
C ILE A 136 14.29 -5.26 -1.59
N ASN A 137 15.53 -4.85 -1.90
CA ASN A 137 16.61 -4.81 -0.91
C ASN A 137 16.46 -3.56 -0.06
N THR A 138 15.75 -3.71 1.05
CA THR A 138 15.51 -2.60 1.98
C THR A 138 16.68 -2.40 2.92
N VAL A 139 16.93 -1.15 3.26
CA VAL A 139 18.01 -0.74 4.16
C VAL A 139 17.45 -0.16 5.46
N SER A 140 18.13 -0.45 6.56
CA SER A 140 17.67 -0.03 7.89
C SER A 140 17.88 1.46 8.13
N CYS A 141 17.06 2.02 9.02
CA CYS A 141 17.20 3.38 9.53
C CYS A 141 18.60 3.61 10.12
N SER A 142 19.21 4.75 9.83
CA SER A 142 20.53 5.17 10.35
C SER A 142 21.66 4.15 10.11
N SER A 143 21.60 3.41 9.03
CA SER A 143 22.60 2.38 8.70
C SER A 143 23.74 2.90 7.81
N ASN A 144 23.81 4.23 7.63
CA ASN A 144 24.78 4.93 6.78
C ASN A 144 24.70 4.56 5.29
N ASN A 145 23.57 4.02 4.84
CA ASN A 145 23.32 3.72 3.45
C ASN A 145 22.80 4.96 2.69
N ILE A 146 23.30 5.16 1.49
CA ILE A 146 22.96 6.30 0.62
C ILE A 146 22.04 5.93 -0.53
N SER A 147 21.75 4.64 -0.72
CA SER A 147 20.87 4.09 -1.77
C SER A 147 20.21 2.79 -1.30
N GLY A 148 19.33 2.23 -2.14
CA GLY A 148 18.56 1.01 -1.84
C GLY A 148 17.07 1.28 -1.78
N GLY A 149 16.31 0.45 -1.06
CA GLY A 149 14.89 0.63 -0.78
C GLY A 149 14.63 1.05 0.67
N LEU A 150 13.62 1.87 0.92
CA LEU A 150 13.13 2.13 2.27
C LEU A 150 12.44 0.88 2.82
N GLN A 151 12.54 0.67 4.14
CA GLN A 151 11.79 -0.38 4.82
C GLN A 151 10.29 -0.21 4.54
N ARG A 152 9.64 -1.28 4.09
CA ARG A 152 8.22 -1.29 3.75
C ARG A 152 7.38 -1.76 4.93
N PHE A 153 6.16 -1.24 4.98
CA PHE A 153 5.13 -1.65 5.94
C PHE A 153 3.97 -2.29 5.19
N THR A 154 3.28 -3.22 5.84
CA THR A 154 2.06 -3.81 5.28
C THR A 154 0.93 -2.80 5.34
N VAL A 155 0.13 -2.73 4.27
CA VAL A 155 -1.04 -1.84 4.18
C VAL A 155 -2.27 -2.70 3.90
N LEU A 156 -3.29 -2.58 4.74
CA LEU A 156 -4.63 -3.08 4.50
C LEU A 156 -5.58 -1.89 4.34
N ALA A 157 -6.54 -2.01 3.45
CA ALA A 157 -7.52 -0.95 3.19
C ALA A 157 -8.95 -1.49 3.38
N TYR A 158 -9.80 -0.71 4.06
CA TYR A 158 -11.22 -0.97 4.19
C TYR A 158 -12.00 0.35 4.15
N GLN A 159 -12.86 0.50 3.15
CA GLN A 159 -13.56 1.77 2.89
C GLN A 159 -12.58 2.95 2.77
N GLN A 160 -12.72 3.97 3.62
CA GLN A 160 -11.82 5.13 3.68
C GLN A 160 -10.66 4.97 4.68
N PHE A 161 -10.53 3.83 5.34
CA PHE A 161 -9.49 3.60 6.33
C PHE A 161 -8.37 2.73 5.80
N LEU A 162 -7.14 3.06 6.22
CA LEU A 162 -5.97 2.20 6.06
C LEU A 162 -5.50 1.73 7.43
N LYS A 163 -5.01 0.49 7.48
CA LYS A 163 -4.21 -0.04 8.59
C LYS A 163 -2.81 -0.33 8.08
N ILE A 164 -1.83 0.30 8.68
CA ILE A 164 -0.42 0.15 8.37
C ILE A 164 0.24 -0.57 9.53
N SER A 165 0.79 -1.75 9.26
CA SER A 165 1.52 -2.54 10.26
C SER A 165 3.02 -2.35 10.07
N LYS A 166 3.66 -1.73 11.07
CA LYS A 166 5.12 -1.55 11.12
C LYS A 166 5.78 -2.86 11.56
N ILE A 167 6.84 -3.23 10.89
CA ILE A 167 7.62 -4.44 11.17
C ILE A 167 8.62 -4.16 12.30
#